data_5db090d2c9a2eba767e86b49ffa39919
#
_entry.id   5db090d2c9a2eba767e86b49ffa39919
#
_cell.length_a   1.000
_cell.length_b   1.000
_cell.length_c   1.000
_cell.angle_alpha   90.00
_cell.angle_beta   90.00
_cell.angle_gamma   90.00
#
_symmetry.space_group_name_H-M   'P 1'
#
loop_
_entity.id
_entity.type
_entity.pdbx_description
1 polymer ?
#
loop_
_entity_poly.entity_id
_entity_poly.type
_entity_poly.pdbx_seq_one_letter_code
_entity_poly.pdbx_strand_id
1 'polypeptide(L)'
;MQVVEYKGGTYPHFQTMGNASQFAIPFAKHVCSGNGYDIGCMKQEWAFPGATAIDLDFDDPWDADNLPSTQVDYIFSSHCLEHVPDWVETMNYWYDNLKNGGTLFLYLPDYSQKYWRPWNNRRHKHCLKPEFILDYMIDRGYK
;
A
#
# COMPACT_ATOMS: atom_id res chain seq x y z
N MET A 1 9.42 -17.28 -14.06
CA MET A 1 8.51 -16.76 -13.01
C MET A 1 7.19 -17.52 -13.10
N GLN A 2 6.69 -18.02 -11.97
CA GLN A 2 5.38 -18.70 -11.94
C GLN A 2 4.25 -17.68 -12.13
N VAL A 3 3.22 -18.05 -12.87
CA VAL A 3 2.06 -17.19 -13.16
C VAL A 3 0.75 -17.92 -12.85
N VAL A 4 -0.29 -17.15 -12.62
CA VAL A 4 -1.68 -17.60 -12.48
C VAL A 4 -2.49 -16.99 -13.60
N GLU A 5 -3.23 -17.84 -14.33
CA GLU A 5 -4.17 -17.41 -15.36
C GLU A 5 -5.56 -17.23 -14.73
N TYR A 6 -6.18 -16.06 -14.94
CA TYR A 6 -7.51 -15.78 -14.44
C TYR A 6 -8.32 -14.89 -15.40
N LYS A 7 -9.42 -15.40 -15.91
CA LYS A 7 -10.36 -14.70 -16.80
C LYS A 7 -9.68 -13.94 -17.96
N GLY A 8 -8.67 -14.57 -18.58
CA GLY A 8 -7.92 -14.01 -19.70
C GLY A 8 -6.82 -13.01 -19.32
N GLY A 9 -6.50 -12.89 -18.04
CA GLY A 9 -5.36 -12.14 -17.54
C GLY A 9 -4.31 -13.05 -16.93
N THR A 10 -3.05 -12.69 -17.06
CA THR A 10 -1.90 -13.39 -16.47
C THR A 10 -1.34 -12.59 -15.31
N TYR A 11 -1.22 -13.21 -14.15
CA TYR A 11 -0.80 -12.57 -12.90
C TYR A 11 0.41 -13.30 -12.32
N PRO A 12 1.44 -12.58 -11.84
CA PRO A 12 2.56 -13.22 -11.13
C PRO A 12 2.07 -13.96 -9.89
N HIS A 13 2.47 -15.22 -9.75
CA HIS A 13 2.00 -16.08 -8.67
C HIS A 13 2.22 -15.47 -7.28
N PHE A 14 3.39 -14.91 -7.02
CA PHE A 14 3.68 -14.35 -5.70
C PHE A 14 2.88 -13.07 -5.36
N GLN A 15 2.40 -12.31 -6.36
CA GLN A 15 1.41 -11.26 -6.07
C GLN A 15 0.12 -11.85 -5.52
N THR A 16 -0.33 -12.99 -6.06
CA THR A 16 -1.54 -13.66 -5.58
C THR A 16 -1.38 -14.27 -4.18
N MET A 17 -0.13 -14.37 -3.70
CA MET A 17 0.22 -14.86 -2.36
C MET A 17 0.50 -13.74 -1.34
N GLY A 18 0.24 -12.48 -1.69
CA GLY A 18 0.39 -11.33 -0.81
C GLY A 18 1.73 -10.60 -0.86
N ASN A 19 2.68 -11.04 -1.69
CA ASN A 19 4.02 -10.43 -1.78
C ASN A 19 4.19 -9.56 -3.04
N ALA A 20 3.21 -8.69 -3.28
CA ALA A 20 3.24 -7.78 -4.43
C ALA A 20 4.32 -6.70 -4.31
N SER A 21 4.72 -6.34 -3.10
CA SER A 21 5.71 -5.30 -2.82
C SER A 21 7.05 -5.53 -3.51
N GLN A 22 7.43 -6.77 -3.79
CA GLN A 22 8.67 -7.10 -4.51
C GLN A 22 8.81 -6.37 -5.86
N PHE A 23 7.70 -6.04 -6.52
CA PHE A 23 7.73 -5.28 -7.79
C PHE A 23 7.94 -3.79 -7.57
N ALA A 24 7.47 -3.25 -6.45
CA ALA A 24 7.51 -1.83 -6.14
C ALA A 24 8.79 -1.39 -5.42
N ILE A 25 9.35 -2.25 -4.57
CA ILE A 25 10.52 -1.95 -3.73
C ILE A 25 11.71 -1.40 -4.54
N PRO A 26 12.13 -1.99 -5.68
CA PRO A 26 13.25 -1.45 -6.45
C PRO A 26 13.05 0.00 -6.89
N PHE A 27 11.82 0.36 -7.24
CA PHE A 27 11.48 1.73 -7.63
C PHE A 27 11.37 2.65 -6.41
N ALA A 28 10.69 2.20 -5.36
CA ALA A 28 10.48 2.98 -4.14
C ALA A 28 11.79 3.38 -3.44
N LYS A 29 12.85 2.59 -3.57
CA LYS A 29 14.19 2.92 -3.04
C LYS A 29 14.79 4.23 -3.59
N HIS A 30 14.30 4.71 -4.72
CA HIS A 30 14.73 6.00 -5.29
C HIS A 30 14.08 7.21 -4.63
N VAL A 31 12.94 7.03 -3.96
CA VAL A 31 12.12 8.13 -3.42
C VAL A 31 11.82 8.02 -1.94
N CYS A 32 11.88 6.82 -1.35
CA CYS A 32 11.67 6.59 0.07
C CYS A 32 13.01 6.51 0.79
N SER A 33 13.31 7.50 1.63
CA SER A 33 14.55 7.55 2.43
C SER A 33 14.30 8.18 3.80
N GLY A 34 15.13 7.83 4.78
CA GLY A 34 14.98 8.28 6.16
C GLY A 34 14.18 7.28 7.01
N ASN A 35 13.40 7.76 7.96
CA ASN A 35 12.54 6.96 8.82
C ASN A 35 11.13 6.86 8.24
N GLY A 36 10.60 5.67 8.10
CA GLY A 36 9.28 5.49 7.53
C GLY A 36 8.62 4.18 7.91
N TYR A 37 7.40 4.02 7.42
CA TYR A 37 6.59 2.83 7.60
C TYR A 37 6.42 2.07 6.28
N ASP A 38 6.33 0.73 6.39
CA ASP A 38 5.67 -0.10 5.38
C ASP A 38 4.35 -0.58 5.95
N ILE A 39 3.23 -0.04 5.44
CA ILE A 39 1.90 -0.30 5.96
C ILE A 39 1.21 -1.37 5.11
N GLY A 40 0.84 -2.48 5.76
CA GLY A 40 0.21 -3.63 5.11
C GLY A 40 1.21 -4.59 4.49
N CYS A 41 2.37 -4.77 5.10
CA CYS A 41 3.44 -5.63 4.56
C CYS A 41 3.18 -7.14 4.72
N MET A 42 2.19 -7.55 5.50
CA MET A 42 1.79 -8.93 5.80
C MET A 42 2.84 -9.73 6.57
N LYS A 43 4.13 -9.57 6.28
CA LYS A 43 5.25 -10.23 6.97
C LYS A 43 6.42 -9.28 7.09
N GLN A 44 7.15 -9.36 8.20
CA GLN A 44 8.30 -8.48 8.43
C GLN A 44 9.39 -8.64 7.37
N GLU A 45 9.64 -9.87 6.92
CA GLU A 45 10.62 -10.16 5.88
C GLU A 45 10.23 -9.65 4.47
N TRP A 46 8.98 -9.22 4.27
CA TRP A 46 8.49 -8.63 3.02
C TRP A 46 8.45 -7.12 3.06
N ALA A 47 8.69 -6.53 4.23
CA ALA A 47 8.64 -5.09 4.40
C ALA A 47 9.70 -4.36 3.58
N PHE A 48 9.40 -3.13 3.23
CA PHE A 48 10.35 -2.22 2.58
C PHE A 48 11.62 -2.11 3.44
N PRO A 49 12.82 -2.30 2.85
CA PRO A 49 14.07 -2.33 3.62
C PRO A 49 14.30 -1.05 4.41
N GLY A 50 14.47 -1.19 5.72
CA GLY A 50 14.68 -0.06 6.65
C GLY A 50 13.42 0.60 7.18
N ALA A 51 12.23 0.23 6.67
CA ALA A 51 10.96 0.70 7.23
C ALA A 51 10.59 -0.02 8.53
N THR A 52 9.81 0.66 9.37
CA THR A 52 9.07 -0.02 10.43
C THR A 52 7.87 -0.73 9.79
N ALA A 53 7.84 -2.05 9.90
CA ALA A 53 6.77 -2.89 9.38
C ALA A 53 5.49 -2.72 10.20
N ILE A 54 4.38 -2.42 9.55
CA ILE A 54 3.05 -2.24 10.15
C ILE A 54 2.08 -3.18 9.45
N ASP A 55 1.44 -4.06 10.21
CA ASP A 55 0.41 -4.95 9.68
C ASP A 55 -0.57 -5.37 10.76
N LEU A 56 -1.84 -5.47 10.40
CA LEU A 56 -2.93 -5.89 11.28
C LEU A 56 -2.71 -7.31 11.87
N ASP A 57 -1.97 -8.16 11.16
CA ASP A 57 -1.70 -9.54 11.56
C ASP A 57 -0.51 -9.67 12.55
N PHE A 58 0.15 -8.55 12.91
CA PHE A 58 1.24 -8.56 13.88
C PHE A 58 0.69 -8.54 15.33
N ASP A 59 1.49 -9.07 16.25
CA ASP A 59 1.17 -9.13 17.69
C ASP A 59 1.55 -7.80 18.39
N ASP A 60 1.13 -6.68 17.80
CA ASP A 60 1.28 -5.33 18.32
C ASP A 60 -0.01 -4.52 18.04
N PRO A 61 -0.21 -3.33 18.63
CA PRO A 61 -1.46 -2.57 18.47
C PRO A 61 -1.51 -1.72 17.21
N TRP A 62 -0.52 -1.82 16.31
CA TRP A 62 -0.37 -0.91 15.18
C TRP A 62 -1.03 -1.44 13.92
N ASP A 63 -1.67 -0.56 13.18
CA ASP A 63 -2.31 -0.86 11.90
C ASP A 63 -2.34 0.39 10.99
N ALA A 64 -3.05 0.29 9.86
CA ALA A 64 -3.14 1.38 8.89
C ALA A 64 -3.73 2.69 9.45
N ASP A 65 -4.57 2.61 10.47
CA ASP A 65 -5.26 3.75 11.07
C ASP A 65 -4.73 4.07 12.49
N ASN A 66 -3.69 3.35 12.95
CA ASN A 66 -3.06 3.55 14.24
C ASN A 66 -1.54 3.28 14.17
N LEU A 67 -0.74 4.32 13.98
CA LEU A 67 0.71 4.25 13.80
C LEU A 67 1.48 4.55 15.09
N PRO A 68 2.69 3.99 15.30
CA PRO A 68 3.46 4.12 16.56
C PRO A 68 3.88 5.54 16.91
N SER A 69 4.17 6.36 15.90
CA SER A 69 4.60 7.76 16.08
C SER A 69 4.12 8.61 14.92
N THR A 70 4.13 9.92 15.12
CA THR A 70 3.81 10.89 14.08
C THR A 70 5.08 11.41 13.40
N GLN A 71 4.93 11.96 12.18
CA GLN A 71 5.96 12.70 11.46
C GLN A 71 7.13 11.81 11.01
N VAL A 72 6.86 10.94 10.06
CA VAL A 72 7.86 10.13 9.35
C VAL A 72 8.28 10.76 8.03
N ASP A 73 9.44 10.36 7.51
CA ASP A 73 9.96 10.87 6.24
C ASP A 73 9.27 10.23 5.03
N TYR A 74 8.78 8.99 5.18
CA TYR A 74 7.99 8.34 4.14
C TYR A 74 6.98 7.33 4.71
N ILE A 75 5.95 7.10 3.92
CA ILE A 75 5.05 5.95 4.05
C ILE A 75 5.09 5.19 2.73
N PHE A 76 5.47 3.92 2.80
CA PHE A 76 5.35 2.96 1.72
C PHE A 76 4.17 2.05 2.00
N SER A 77 3.34 1.77 1.02
CA SER A 77 2.23 0.83 1.16
C SER A 77 1.96 0.12 -0.15
N SER A 78 1.90 -1.20 -0.08
CA SER A 78 1.65 -2.07 -1.22
C SER A 78 0.47 -2.98 -0.96
N HIS A 79 -0.57 -2.89 -1.79
CA HIS A 79 -1.79 -3.72 -1.68
C HIS A 79 -2.41 -3.71 -0.27
N CYS A 80 -2.56 -2.52 0.33
CA CYS A 80 -3.18 -2.33 1.63
C CYS A 80 -4.44 -1.46 1.56
N LEU A 81 -4.37 -0.34 0.84
CA LEU A 81 -5.43 0.67 0.85
C LEU A 81 -6.78 0.14 0.36
N GLU A 82 -6.78 -0.84 -0.53
CA GLU A 82 -8.00 -1.51 -1.01
C GLU A 82 -8.68 -2.40 0.03
N HIS A 83 -8.02 -2.68 1.16
CA HIS A 83 -8.54 -3.49 2.26
C HIS A 83 -9.15 -2.67 3.40
N VAL A 84 -8.76 -1.39 3.55
CA VAL A 84 -9.23 -0.56 4.67
C VAL A 84 -10.72 -0.21 4.52
N PRO A 85 -11.44 0.04 5.63
CA PRO A 85 -12.87 0.39 5.57
C PRO A 85 -13.14 1.68 4.80
N ASP A 86 -12.38 2.73 5.07
CA ASP A 86 -12.49 4.06 4.43
C ASP A 86 -11.11 4.52 3.98
N TRP A 87 -10.81 4.37 2.69
CA TRP A 87 -9.50 4.72 2.16
C TRP A 87 -9.20 6.24 2.20
N VAL A 88 -10.24 7.07 2.16
CA VAL A 88 -10.08 8.53 2.24
C VAL A 88 -9.63 8.95 3.64
N GLU A 89 -10.29 8.42 4.68
CA GLU A 89 -9.91 8.68 6.08
C GLU A 89 -8.51 8.14 6.39
N THR A 90 -8.19 6.93 5.92
CA THR A 90 -6.85 6.35 6.06
C THR A 90 -5.79 7.23 5.38
N MET A 91 -6.05 7.72 4.16
CA MET A 91 -5.14 8.63 3.44
C MET A 91 -5.00 9.98 4.15
N ASN A 92 -6.06 10.52 4.74
CA ASN A 92 -6.01 11.73 5.57
C ASN A 92 -5.08 11.52 6.77
N TYR A 93 -5.24 10.38 7.45
CA TYR A 93 -4.41 10.02 8.60
C TYR A 93 -2.94 9.85 8.22
N TRP A 94 -2.64 9.20 7.09
CA TRP A 94 -1.26 9.06 6.59
C TRP A 94 -0.65 10.41 6.20
N TYR A 95 -1.43 11.30 5.59
CA TYR A 95 -0.97 12.66 5.28
C TYR A 95 -0.52 13.40 6.54
N ASP A 96 -1.29 13.33 7.61
CA ASP A 96 -1.00 14.00 8.88
C ASP A 96 0.23 13.39 9.60
N ASN A 97 0.55 12.13 9.29
CA ASN A 97 1.73 11.44 9.83
C ASN A 97 3.01 11.62 8.99
N LEU A 98 2.94 12.28 7.85
CA LEU A 98 4.10 12.62 7.03
C LEU A 98 4.67 13.98 7.43
N LYS A 99 5.99 14.07 7.49
CA LYS A 99 6.68 15.36 7.59
C LYS A 99 6.46 16.20 6.33
N ASN A 100 6.62 17.52 6.45
CA ASN A 100 6.71 18.39 5.28
C ASN A 100 7.85 17.93 4.36
N GLY A 101 7.54 17.72 3.08
CA GLY A 101 8.47 17.15 2.11
C GLY A 101 8.62 15.63 2.17
N GLY A 102 7.85 14.96 3.04
CA GLY A 102 7.80 13.50 3.12
C GLY A 102 7.15 12.86 1.90
N THR A 103 7.44 11.58 1.69
CA THR A 103 6.98 10.83 0.52
C THR A 103 5.89 9.83 0.90
N LEU A 104 4.76 9.85 0.17
CA LEU A 104 3.80 8.75 0.16
C LEU A 104 4.01 7.94 -1.13
N PHE A 105 4.34 6.67 -0.97
CA PHE A 105 4.50 5.73 -2.09
C PHE A 105 3.43 4.65 -2.00
N LEU A 106 2.57 4.58 -3.02
CA LEU A 106 1.48 3.59 -3.10
C LEU A 106 1.70 2.66 -4.29
N TYR A 107 1.49 1.37 -4.07
CA TYR A 107 1.42 0.36 -5.11
C TYR A 107 0.13 -0.44 -4.95
N LEU A 108 -0.82 -0.24 -5.84
CA LEU A 108 -2.18 -0.74 -5.73
C LEU A 108 -2.59 -1.52 -6.98
N PRO A 109 -3.49 -2.51 -6.85
CA PRO A 109 -4.07 -3.17 -8.01
C PRO A 109 -5.00 -2.20 -8.75
N ASP A 110 -4.78 -2.05 -10.05
CA ASP A 110 -5.67 -1.26 -10.91
C ASP A 110 -7.00 -2.00 -11.16
N TYR A 111 -8.07 -1.24 -11.35
CA TYR A 111 -9.40 -1.79 -11.66
C TYR A 111 -9.42 -2.74 -12.87
N SER A 112 -8.56 -2.55 -13.86
CA SER A 112 -8.44 -3.44 -15.02
C SER A 112 -8.01 -4.85 -14.65
N GLN A 113 -7.31 -5.00 -13.51
CA GLN A 113 -6.82 -6.29 -13.01
C GLN A 113 -7.96 -7.07 -12.34
N LYS A 114 -8.63 -7.91 -13.11
CA LYS A 114 -9.85 -8.63 -12.70
C LYS A 114 -9.68 -9.50 -11.47
N TYR A 115 -8.49 -10.07 -11.26
CA TYR A 115 -8.19 -10.95 -10.12
C TYR A 115 -8.46 -10.26 -8.77
N TRP A 116 -8.08 -8.98 -8.63
CA TRP A 116 -8.18 -8.25 -7.36
C TRP A 116 -9.47 -7.46 -7.15
N ARG A 117 -10.44 -7.54 -8.05
CA ARG A 117 -11.74 -6.89 -7.84
C ARG A 117 -12.46 -7.49 -6.62
N PRO A 118 -13.21 -6.69 -5.82
CA PRO A 118 -13.84 -7.16 -4.57
C PRO A 118 -14.74 -8.39 -4.70
N TRP A 119 -15.38 -8.58 -5.85
CA TRP A 119 -16.20 -9.76 -6.10
C TRP A 119 -15.40 -11.03 -6.44
N ASN A 120 -14.13 -10.90 -6.81
CA ASN A 120 -13.21 -12.00 -7.05
C ASN A 120 -12.29 -12.26 -5.87
N ASN A 121 -11.89 -11.19 -5.15
CA ASN A 121 -11.12 -11.24 -3.92
C ASN A 121 -11.87 -10.51 -2.81
N ARG A 122 -12.52 -11.25 -1.95
CA ARG A 122 -13.44 -10.71 -0.91
C ARG A 122 -12.74 -9.93 0.20
N ARG A 123 -11.41 -9.98 0.27
CA ARG A 123 -10.62 -9.14 1.18
C ARG A 123 -10.47 -7.71 0.66
N HIS A 124 -10.56 -7.50 -0.65
CA HIS A 124 -10.56 -6.17 -1.25
C HIS A 124 -11.93 -5.52 -1.08
N LYS A 125 -11.97 -4.35 -0.48
CA LYS A 125 -13.20 -3.59 -0.24
C LYS A 125 -13.46 -2.53 -1.32
N HIS A 126 -12.38 -2.06 -1.96
CA HIS A 126 -12.41 -0.97 -2.93
C HIS A 126 -11.83 -1.37 -4.28
N CYS A 127 -12.39 -0.79 -5.34
CA CYS A 127 -11.84 -0.81 -6.70
C CYS A 127 -11.22 0.56 -6.98
N LEU A 128 -9.95 0.71 -6.67
CA LEU A 128 -9.26 1.99 -6.83
C LEU A 128 -8.73 2.15 -8.26
N LYS A 129 -8.80 3.38 -8.76
CA LYS A 129 -8.18 3.79 -10.02
C LYS A 129 -7.12 4.83 -9.76
N PRO A 130 -6.06 4.90 -10.57
CA PRO A 130 -5.02 5.92 -10.40
C PRO A 130 -5.58 7.34 -10.37
N GLU A 131 -6.59 7.63 -11.19
CA GLU A 131 -7.23 8.95 -11.27
C GLU A 131 -7.87 9.36 -9.94
N PHE A 132 -8.51 8.44 -9.23
CA PHE A 132 -9.14 8.74 -7.94
C PHE A 132 -8.11 9.12 -6.89
N ILE A 133 -7.03 8.35 -6.82
CA ILE A 133 -5.93 8.61 -5.90
C ILE A 133 -5.21 9.91 -6.26
N LEU A 134 -4.96 10.15 -7.54
CA LEU A 134 -4.29 11.36 -8.00
C LEU A 134 -5.12 12.62 -7.69
N ASP A 135 -6.41 12.61 -7.99
CA ASP A 135 -7.31 13.73 -7.70
C ASP A 135 -7.32 14.04 -6.20
N TYR A 136 -7.46 13.01 -5.36
CA TYR A 136 -7.38 13.16 -3.91
C TYR A 136 -6.05 13.78 -3.47
N MET A 137 -4.92 13.26 -3.98
CA MET A 137 -3.59 13.74 -3.59
C MET A 137 -3.36 15.20 -3.99
N ILE A 138 -3.82 15.60 -5.18
CA ILE A 138 -3.76 17.00 -5.65
C ILE A 138 -4.58 17.89 -4.73
N ASP A 139 -5.80 17.51 -4.41
CA ASP A 139 -6.69 18.28 -3.54
C ASP A 139 -6.13 18.44 -2.11
N ARG A 140 -5.39 17.45 -1.62
CA ARG A 140 -4.71 17.50 -0.31
C ARG A 140 -3.42 18.31 -0.33
N GLY A 141 -2.87 18.65 -1.48
CA GLY A 141 -1.66 19.46 -1.61
C GLY A 141 -0.36 18.66 -1.76
N TYR A 142 -0.43 17.39 -2.12
CA TYR A 142 0.75 16.65 -2.59
C TYR A 142 1.31 17.28 -3.87
N LYS A 143 2.63 17.17 -4.08
CA LYS A 143 3.33 17.73 -5.24
C LYS A 143 4.07 16.65 -6.02
#